data_d784d63cb60cffbea92562d592945975
#
_entry.id   d784d63cb60cffbea92562d592945975
#
_cell.length_a   1.000
_cell.length_b   1.000
_cell.length_c   1.000
_cell.angle_alpha   90.00
_cell.angle_beta   90.00
_cell.angle_gamma   90.00
#
_symmetry.space_group_name_H-M   'P 1'
#
loop_
_entity.id
_entity.type
_entity.pdbx_description
1 polymer ?
#
loop_
_entity_poly.entity_id
_entity_poly.type
_entity_poly.pdbx_seq_one_letter_code
_entity_poly.pdbx_strand_id
1 'polypeptide(L)'
;KCYDGNLGTMLTDTYGVDVFLKNFSMKLAKLYDGVRHDSGDPFIFVDKIIAKYKSYGIDPMSKTIIFSDGLDFPTAAKIKEYCVGKIKASFGIGTNLTCDIPGVKPMNIVMKLKSCRINERQPIHGCVKLSDVSTKAIGNPEDIENYKYQLKNYYD
;
A
#
# COMPACT_ATOMS: atom_id res chain seq x y z
N LYS A 1 -6.77 -17.99 -5.89
CA LYS A 1 -7.40 -19.32 -5.83
C LYS A 1 -8.26 -19.52 -4.59
N CYS A 2 -7.83 -19.09 -3.38
CA CYS A 2 -8.61 -19.30 -2.16
C CYS A 2 -9.86 -18.42 -2.05
N TYR A 3 -9.83 -17.23 -2.60
CA TYR A 3 -10.87 -16.22 -2.40
C TYR A 3 -11.51 -15.73 -3.70
N ASP A 4 -11.01 -16.14 -4.86
CA ASP A 4 -11.53 -15.81 -6.21
C ASP A 4 -11.93 -14.32 -6.42
N GLY A 5 -11.11 -13.40 -5.89
CA GLY A 5 -11.37 -11.98 -5.96
C GLY A 5 -12.18 -11.38 -4.81
N ASN A 6 -12.66 -12.16 -3.86
CA ASN A 6 -13.39 -11.65 -2.68
C ASN A 6 -12.47 -10.99 -1.62
N LEU A 7 -11.24 -10.63 -1.98
CA LEU A 7 -10.30 -9.94 -1.10
C LEU A 7 -10.44 -8.40 -1.12
N GLY A 8 -11.29 -7.87 -2.00
CA GLY A 8 -11.56 -6.44 -2.09
C GLY A 8 -10.40 -5.65 -2.70
N THR A 9 -9.49 -5.11 -1.90
CA THR A 9 -8.43 -4.20 -2.34
C THR A 9 -7.03 -4.73 -2.15
N MET A 10 -6.11 -4.41 -3.07
CA MET A 10 -4.70 -4.78 -3.00
C MET A 10 -3.86 -3.67 -2.36
N LEU A 11 -3.00 -4.02 -1.41
CA LEU A 11 -1.96 -3.14 -0.89
C LEU A 11 -0.88 -2.92 -1.96
N THR A 12 -0.42 -1.68 -2.12
CA THR A 12 0.42 -1.29 -3.26
C THR A 12 1.88 -1.02 -2.92
N ASP A 13 2.21 -0.80 -1.63
CA ASP A 13 3.52 -0.30 -1.24
C ASP A 13 4.46 -1.36 -0.62
N THR A 14 4.12 -2.66 -0.68
CA THR A 14 4.96 -3.73 -0.11
C THR A 14 6.40 -3.71 -0.64
N TYR A 15 6.56 -3.42 -1.93
CA TYR A 15 7.85 -3.25 -2.60
C TYR A 15 7.97 -1.88 -3.29
N GLY A 16 7.05 -0.96 -2.99
CA GLY A 16 6.88 0.32 -3.64
C GLY A 16 5.83 0.29 -4.76
N VAL A 17 5.18 1.43 -4.97
CA VAL A 17 4.07 1.58 -5.93
C VAL A 17 4.51 1.30 -7.37
N ASP A 18 5.71 1.69 -7.76
CA ASP A 18 6.18 1.49 -9.14
C ASP A 18 6.40 0.00 -9.44
N VAL A 19 6.94 -0.77 -8.49
CA VAL A 19 7.06 -2.23 -8.61
C VAL A 19 5.68 -2.88 -8.66
N PHE A 20 4.74 -2.42 -7.82
CA PHE A 20 3.35 -2.88 -7.87
C PHE A 20 2.74 -2.66 -9.26
N LEU A 21 2.86 -1.46 -9.81
CA LEU A 21 2.28 -1.11 -11.11
C LEU A 21 2.87 -1.92 -12.27
N LYS A 22 4.16 -2.26 -12.23
CA LYS A 22 4.78 -3.18 -13.22
C LYS A 22 4.14 -4.57 -13.19
N ASN A 23 3.77 -5.06 -12.01
CA ASN A 23 3.18 -6.39 -11.80
C ASN A 23 1.64 -6.40 -11.79
N PHE A 24 1.00 -5.25 -11.73
CA PHE A 24 -0.46 -5.12 -11.70
C PHE A 24 -1.04 -5.42 -13.08
N SER A 25 -1.25 -6.70 -13.36
CA SER A 25 -1.77 -7.19 -14.63
C SER A 25 -3.24 -6.82 -14.83
N MET A 26 -3.69 -6.83 -16.09
CA MET A 26 -5.11 -6.64 -16.43
C MET A 26 -6.01 -7.64 -15.68
N LYS A 27 -5.57 -8.89 -15.50
CA LYS A 27 -6.31 -9.90 -14.75
C LYS A 27 -6.52 -9.46 -13.29
N LEU A 28 -5.47 -9.00 -12.61
CA LEU A 28 -5.56 -8.50 -11.24
C LEU A 28 -6.42 -7.24 -11.17
N ALA A 29 -6.24 -6.31 -12.11
CA ALA A 29 -7.01 -5.07 -12.18
C ALA A 29 -8.52 -5.31 -12.37
N LYS A 30 -8.91 -6.38 -13.07
CA LYS A 30 -10.32 -6.79 -13.21
C LYS A 30 -10.84 -7.53 -11.99
N LEU A 31 -10.01 -8.40 -11.40
CA LEU A 31 -10.41 -9.31 -10.32
C LEU A 31 -10.67 -8.56 -9.00
N TYR A 32 -9.84 -7.56 -8.68
CA TYR A 32 -9.94 -6.81 -7.42
C TYR A 32 -10.81 -5.57 -7.58
N ASP A 33 -11.52 -5.20 -6.49
CA ASP A 33 -12.40 -4.03 -6.46
C ASP A 33 -11.62 -2.72 -6.45
N GLY A 34 -10.35 -2.77 -6.06
CA GLY A 34 -9.51 -1.59 -6.02
C GLY A 34 -8.14 -1.81 -5.42
N VAL A 35 -7.54 -0.72 -4.98
CA VAL A 35 -6.20 -0.68 -4.40
C VAL A 35 -6.18 0.14 -3.11
N ARG A 36 -5.19 -0.13 -2.24
CA ARG A 36 -5.00 0.61 -0.98
C ARG A 36 -3.71 1.41 -1.03
N HIS A 37 -3.83 2.70 -0.77
CA HIS A 37 -2.72 3.63 -0.54
C HIS A 37 -2.34 3.63 0.95
N ASP A 38 -1.09 3.35 1.26
CA ASP A 38 -0.58 3.30 2.65
C ASP A 38 0.77 4.03 2.81
N SER A 39 1.26 4.69 1.78
CA SER A 39 2.45 5.54 1.82
C SER A 39 2.60 6.43 0.59
N GLY A 40 3.32 7.54 0.74
CA GLY A 40 3.63 8.49 -0.33
C GLY A 40 2.56 9.55 -0.57
N ASP A 41 2.69 10.31 -1.67
CA ASP A 41 1.75 11.37 -2.03
C ASP A 41 0.45 10.77 -2.60
N PRO A 42 -0.71 11.02 -1.97
CA PRO A 42 -1.98 10.44 -2.40
C PRO A 42 -2.46 10.96 -3.76
N PHE A 43 -2.14 12.18 -4.14
CA PHE A 43 -2.58 12.77 -5.41
C PHE A 43 -1.82 12.18 -6.59
N ILE A 44 -0.49 12.06 -6.47
CA ILE A 44 0.35 11.38 -7.46
C ILE A 44 -0.08 9.91 -7.58
N PHE A 45 -0.40 9.27 -6.46
CA PHE A 45 -0.89 7.90 -6.45
C PHE A 45 -2.20 7.75 -7.24
N VAL A 46 -3.18 8.62 -7.00
CA VAL A 46 -4.45 8.64 -7.76
C VAL A 46 -4.19 8.68 -9.25
N ASP A 47 -3.34 9.60 -9.70
CA ASP A 47 -3.07 9.78 -11.14
C ASP A 47 -2.40 8.54 -11.75
N LYS A 48 -1.42 7.93 -11.07
CA LYS A 48 -0.78 6.68 -11.51
C LYS A 48 -1.78 5.53 -11.64
N ILE A 49 -2.65 5.35 -10.65
CA ILE A 49 -3.66 4.28 -10.63
C ILE A 49 -4.71 4.47 -11.72
N ILE A 50 -5.20 5.70 -11.90
CA ILE A 50 -6.16 6.02 -12.98
C ILE A 50 -5.54 5.75 -14.35
N ALA A 51 -4.30 6.20 -14.58
CA ALA A 51 -3.58 5.94 -15.83
C ALA A 51 -3.45 4.42 -16.08
N LYS A 52 -3.14 3.65 -15.03
CA LYS A 52 -3.02 2.20 -15.13
C LYS A 52 -4.35 1.52 -15.48
N TYR A 53 -5.46 1.87 -14.84
CA TYR A 53 -6.78 1.33 -15.18
C TYR A 53 -7.17 1.69 -16.62
N LYS A 54 -6.98 2.95 -17.02
CA LYS A 54 -7.25 3.41 -18.39
C LYS A 54 -6.42 2.65 -19.44
N SER A 55 -5.15 2.36 -19.16
CA SER A 55 -4.30 1.58 -20.07
C SER A 55 -4.82 0.17 -20.32
N TYR A 56 -5.68 -0.35 -19.44
CA TYR A 56 -6.34 -1.64 -19.58
C TYR A 56 -7.79 -1.55 -20.09
N GLY A 57 -8.25 -0.34 -20.46
CA GLY A 57 -9.64 -0.11 -20.86
C GLY A 57 -10.65 -0.31 -19.71
N ILE A 58 -10.20 -0.19 -18.48
CA ILE A 58 -11.07 -0.30 -17.29
C ILE A 58 -11.50 1.10 -16.90
N ASP A 59 -12.81 1.32 -16.71
CA ASP A 59 -13.33 2.56 -16.17
C ASP A 59 -12.89 2.73 -14.70
N PRO A 60 -12.08 3.76 -14.37
CA PRO A 60 -11.66 3.99 -13.00
C PRO A 60 -12.83 4.22 -12.04
N MET A 61 -13.98 4.74 -12.51
CA MET A 61 -15.18 4.92 -11.68
C MET A 61 -15.80 3.59 -11.23
N SER A 62 -15.45 2.46 -11.85
CA SER A 62 -15.82 1.14 -11.38
C SER A 62 -14.96 0.64 -10.21
N LYS A 63 -13.84 1.32 -9.91
CA LYS A 63 -12.82 0.91 -8.94
C LYS A 63 -12.75 1.87 -7.75
N THR A 64 -12.14 1.39 -6.64
CA THR A 64 -12.02 2.15 -5.39
C THR A 64 -10.56 2.25 -4.97
N ILE A 65 -10.14 3.43 -4.52
CA ILE A 65 -8.90 3.57 -3.74
C ILE A 65 -9.27 3.71 -2.27
N ILE A 66 -8.65 2.89 -1.41
CA ILE A 66 -8.70 3.07 0.04
C ILE A 66 -7.45 3.83 0.47
N PHE A 67 -7.60 5.01 1.06
CA PHE A 67 -6.51 5.80 1.63
C PHE A 67 -6.42 5.52 3.12
N SER A 68 -5.21 5.19 3.63
CA SER A 68 -5.02 4.80 5.04
C SER A 68 -3.70 5.25 5.64
N ASP A 69 -2.99 6.18 4.99
CA ASP A 69 -1.72 6.69 5.48
C ASP A 69 -1.89 7.99 6.28
N GLY A 70 -1.87 7.90 7.61
CA GLY A 70 -1.77 9.05 8.50
C GLY A 70 -2.87 10.12 8.36
N LEU A 71 -4.05 9.74 7.89
CA LEU A 71 -5.11 10.68 7.53
C LEU A 71 -5.74 11.36 8.74
N ASP A 72 -6.06 12.63 8.54
CA ASP A 72 -7.03 13.42 9.31
C ASP A 72 -8.24 13.79 8.43
N PHE A 73 -9.28 14.37 9.03
CA PHE A 73 -10.49 14.76 8.30
C PHE A 73 -10.25 15.83 7.23
N PRO A 74 -9.46 16.90 7.48
CA PRO A 74 -9.15 17.91 6.44
C PRO A 74 -8.42 17.31 5.24
N THR A 75 -7.44 16.44 5.46
CA THR A 75 -6.70 15.77 4.40
C THR A 75 -7.59 14.82 3.62
N ALA A 76 -8.41 14.02 4.30
CA ALA A 76 -9.36 13.13 3.66
C ALA A 76 -10.37 13.90 2.78
N ALA A 77 -10.84 15.08 3.23
CA ALA A 77 -11.73 15.93 2.44
C ALA A 77 -11.08 16.41 1.15
N LYS A 78 -9.82 16.88 1.19
CA LYS A 78 -9.06 17.31 0.01
C LYS A 78 -8.86 16.16 -0.99
N ILE A 79 -8.50 14.97 -0.50
CA ILE A 79 -8.34 13.80 -1.36
C ILE A 79 -9.68 13.39 -1.97
N LYS A 80 -10.76 13.43 -1.20
CA LYS A 80 -12.11 13.13 -1.69
C LYS A 80 -12.49 14.07 -2.84
N GLU A 81 -12.29 15.37 -2.65
CA GLU A 81 -12.56 16.37 -3.69
C GLU A 81 -11.76 16.10 -4.96
N TYR A 82 -10.47 15.79 -4.81
CA TYR A 82 -9.61 15.45 -5.94
C TYR A 82 -10.08 14.22 -6.72
N CYS A 83 -10.66 13.23 -6.03
CA CYS A 83 -11.16 11.99 -6.64
C CYS A 83 -12.54 12.11 -7.30
N VAL A 84 -13.30 13.17 -7.02
CA VAL A 84 -14.66 13.36 -7.57
C VAL A 84 -14.66 13.27 -9.09
N GLY A 85 -15.51 12.41 -9.64
CA GLY A 85 -15.63 12.17 -11.07
C GLY A 85 -14.45 11.43 -11.72
N LYS A 86 -13.45 11.02 -10.95
CA LYS A 86 -12.26 10.33 -11.45
C LYS A 86 -12.19 8.86 -11.01
N ILE A 87 -12.38 8.60 -9.72
CA ILE A 87 -12.32 7.26 -9.11
C ILE A 87 -13.03 7.28 -7.76
N LYS A 88 -13.56 6.14 -7.31
CA LYS A 88 -14.15 6.06 -5.97
C LYS A 88 -13.07 6.10 -4.90
N ALA A 89 -13.32 6.83 -3.80
CA ALA A 89 -12.42 6.96 -2.67
C ALA A 89 -13.07 6.50 -1.38
N SER A 90 -12.32 5.76 -0.56
CA SER A 90 -12.66 5.38 0.81
C SER A 90 -11.50 5.70 1.74
N PHE A 91 -11.76 5.96 3.02
CA PHE A 91 -10.76 6.49 3.94
C PHE A 91 -10.71 5.68 5.22
N GLY A 92 -9.51 5.25 5.62
CA GLY A 92 -9.19 4.68 6.91
C GLY A 92 -8.50 5.72 7.78
N ILE A 93 -9.23 6.33 8.72
CA ILE A 93 -8.67 7.27 9.69
C ILE A 93 -8.48 6.51 11.00
N GLY A 94 -7.22 6.37 11.43
CA GLY A 94 -6.86 5.65 12.64
C GLY A 94 -6.78 6.59 13.85
N THR A 95 -5.57 6.88 14.30
CA THR A 95 -5.26 7.67 15.51
C THR A 95 -5.96 9.03 15.53
N ASN A 96 -6.00 9.73 14.40
CA ASN A 96 -6.64 11.06 14.30
C ASN A 96 -8.18 11.01 14.40
N LEU A 97 -8.77 9.82 14.56
CA LEU A 97 -10.18 9.62 14.89
C LEU A 97 -10.35 9.03 16.30
N THR A 98 -9.47 8.07 16.66
CA THR A 98 -9.66 7.27 17.87
C THR A 98 -8.97 7.87 19.11
N CYS A 99 -7.98 8.74 18.92
CA CYS A 99 -7.24 9.38 20.01
C CYS A 99 -6.66 10.74 19.57
N ASP A 100 -7.53 11.64 19.10
CA ASP A 100 -7.18 13.03 18.76
C ASP A 100 -7.42 13.96 19.96
N ILE A 101 -6.71 13.69 21.07
CA ILE A 101 -6.85 14.45 22.32
C ILE A 101 -5.56 15.26 22.54
N PRO A 102 -5.65 16.61 22.62
CA PRO A 102 -4.48 17.45 22.86
C PRO A 102 -3.69 17.03 24.10
N GLY A 103 -2.37 16.86 23.96
CA GLY A 103 -1.47 16.46 25.04
C GLY A 103 -1.47 14.97 25.39
N VAL A 104 -2.33 14.16 24.77
CA VAL A 104 -2.33 12.70 24.95
C VAL A 104 -1.57 12.05 23.81
N LYS A 105 -0.53 11.28 24.14
CA LYS A 105 0.19 10.47 23.15
C LYS A 105 -0.59 9.16 22.91
N PRO A 106 -1.10 8.91 21.70
CA PRO A 106 -1.81 7.68 21.41
C PRO A 106 -0.90 6.45 21.52
N MET A 107 -1.46 5.34 21.93
CA MET A 107 -0.75 4.06 21.98
C MET A 107 -0.53 3.55 20.55
N ASN A 108 0.71 3.23 20.23
CA ASN A 108 1.06 2.66 18.94
C ASN A 108 1.30 1.16 19.11
N ILE A 109 0.30 0.35 18.73
CA ILE A 109 0.37 -1.11 18.80
C ILE A 109 0.47 -1.66 17.37
N VAL A 110 1.71 -1.77 16.88
CA VAL A 110 1.97 -2.39 15.58
C VAL A 110 2.90 -3.58 15.80
N MET A 111 2.42 -4.78 15.44
CA MET A 111 3.22 -6.00 15.41
C MET A 111 3.63 -6.32 13.98
N LYS A 112 4.92 -6.61 13.78
CA LYS A 112 5.47 -7.01 12.48
C LYS A 112 6.36 -8.23 12.64
N LEU A 113 6.33 -9.12 11.63
CA LEU A 113 7.21 -10.26 11.59
C LEU A 113 8.67 -9.78 11.47
N LYS A 114 9.51 -10.15 12.42
CA LYS A 114 10.93 -9.78 12.45
C LYS A 114 11.81 -10.86 11.85
N SER A 115 11.48 -12.12 12.10
CA SER A 115 12.22 -13.27 11.61
C SER A 115 11.33 -14.50 11.60
N CYS A 116 11.67 -15.48 10.79
CA CYS A 116 11.00 -16.76 10.77
C CYS A 116 12.01 -17.93 10.63
N ARG A 117 11.58 -19.10 11.02
CA ARG A 117 12.29 -20.37 10.85
C ARG A 117 11.27 -21.43 10.46
N ILE A 118 11.52 -22.17 9.39
CA ILE A 118 10.57 -23.15 8.88
C ILE A 118 10.47 -24.36 9.84
N ASN A 119 11.60 -24.77 10.40
CA ASN A 119 11.67 -25.80 11.43
C ASN A 119 12.96 -25.62 12.29
N GLU A 120 13.07 -26.37 13.38
CA GLU A 120 14.17 -26.20 14.35
C GLU A 120 15.57 -26.49 13.77
N ARG A 121 15.65 -27.23 12.66
CA ARG A 121 16.92 -27.63 12.03
C ARG A 121 17.43 -26.60 11.01
N GLN A 122 16.60 -25.60 10.67
CA GLN A 122 16.97 -24.58 9.69
C GLN A 122 17.38 -23.27 10.37
N PRO A 123 18.20 -22.43 9.71
CA PRO A 123 18.58 -21.15 10.24
C PRO A 123 17.35 -20.22 10.39
N ILE A 124 17.47 -19.25 11.27
CA ILE A 124 16.50 -18.16 11.39
C ILE A 124 16.75 -17.19 10.23
N HIS A 125 15.71 -16.89 9.47
CA HIS A 125 15.74 -15.91 8.39
C HIS A 125 15.12 -14.60 8.86
N GLY A 126 15.81 -13.47 8.66
CA GLY A 126 15.27 -12.13 8.87
C GLY A 126 14.16 -11.83 7.87
N CYS A 127 13.18 -11.05 8.29
CA CYS A 127 12.12 -10.56 7.42
C CYS A 127 12.38 -9.11 7.05
N VAL A 128 12.14 -8.77 5.78
CA VAL A 128 12.25 -7.41 5.25
C VAL A 128 10.87 -6.93 4.85
N LYS A 129 10.50 -5.73 5.27
CA LYS A 129 9.38 -4.96 4.73
C LYS A 129 9.94 -3.72 4.04
N LEU A 130 9.59 -3.51 2.78
CA LEU A 130 9.85 -2.27 2.06
C LEU A 130 8.62 -1.35 2.11
N SER A 131 8.79 -0.10 1.71
CA SER A 131 7.75 0.91 1.57
C SER A 131 8.28 2.04 0.69
N ASP A 132 7.40 2.82 0.08
CA ASP A 132 7.76 4.05 -0.65
C ASP A 132 8.40 5.12 0.27
N VAL A 133 8.11 5.04 1.57
CA VAL A 133 8.74 5.87 2.60
C VAL A 133 9.84 5.08 3.30
N SER A 134 11.09 5.50 3.13
CA SER A 134 12.27 4.78 3.64
C SER A 134 12.24 4.53 5.15
N THR A 135 11.68 5.45 5.93
CA THR A 135 11.53 5.31 7.38
C THR A 135 10.53 4.23 7.81
N LYS A 136 9.67 3.79 6.90
CA LYS A 136 8.72 2.67 7.12
C LYS A 136 9.32 1.30 6.77
N ALA A 137 10.52 1.24 6.19
CA ALA A 137 11.22 -0.02 5.91
C ALA A 137 11.67 -0.68 7.23
N ILE A 138 11.56 -2.00 7.30
CA ILE A 138 11.92 -2.79 8.48
C ILE A 138 12.73 -4.00 8.04
N GLY A 139 13.78 -4.28 8.77
CA GLY A 139 14.71 -5.39 8.52
C GLY A 139 16.15 -5.02 8.85
N ASN A 140 17.07 -5.95 8.62
CA ASN A 140 18.50 -5.64 8.65
C ASN A 140 18.82 -4.67 7.49
N PRO A 141 19.57 -3.58 7.71
CA PRO A 141 19.92 -2.63 6.65
C PRO A 141 20.53 -3.28 5.41
N GLU A 142 21.43 -4.24 5.59
CA GLU A 142 22.07 -4.97 4.51
C GLU A 142 21.07 -5.79 3.68
N ASP A 143 20.14 -6.48 4.36
CA ASP A 143 19.06 -7.22 3.69
C ASP A 143 18.13 -6.27 2.93
N ILE A 144 17.80 -5.11 3.49
CA ILE A 144 16.97 -4.09 2.83
C ILE A 144 17.64 -3.63 1.52
N GLU A 145 18.93 -3.30 1.56
CA GLU A 145 19.65 -2.85 0.37
C GLU A 145 19.80 -3.97 -0.67
N ASN A 146 20.04 -5.21 -0.24
CA ASN A 146 20.07 -6.37 -1.14
C ASN A 146 18.72 -6.58 -1.84
N TYR A 147 17.59 -6.48 -1.12
CA TYR A 147 16.27 -6.58 -1.72
C TYR A 147 15.99 -5.45 -2.70
N LYS A 148 16.34 -4.21 -2.38
CA LYS A 148 16.22 -3.07 -3.30
C LYS A 148 17.02 -3.29 -4.58
N TYR A 149 18.26 -3.77 -4.45
CA TYR A 149 19.12 -4.09 -5.59
C TYR A 149 18.51 -5.17 -6.48
N GLN A 150 18.02 -6.26 -5.89
CA GLN A 150 17.35 -7.34 -6.62
C GLN A 150 16.10 -6.86 -7.34
N LEU A 151 15.27 -6.05 -6.69
CA LEU A 151 14.05 -5.49 -7.30
C LEU A 151 14.38 -4.58 -8.48
N LYS A 152 15.40 -3.72 -8.35
CA LYS A 152 15.86 -2.85 -9.44
C LYS A 152 16.30 -3.68 -10.65
N ASN A 153 17.18 -4.66 -10.45
CA ASN A 153 17.73 -5.47 -11.54
C ASN A 153 16.75 -6.48 -12.15
N TYR A 154 15.67 -6.83 -11.41
CA TYR A 154 14.63 -7.72 -11.93
C TYR A 154 13.65 -6.99 -12.84
N TYR A 155 13.50 -5.66 -12.69
CA TYR A 155 12.47 -4.87 -13.36
C TYR A 155 13.03 -3.84 -14.35
N ASP A 156 14.34 -3.67 -14.42
CA ASP A 156 15.03 -2.92 -15.50
C ASP A 156 15.26 -3.84 -16.70
#